data_4fa1e70e37d6e356dcb53fe0c91db896
#
_entry.id   4fa1e70e37d6e356dcb53fe0c91db896
#
_cell.length_a   1.000
_cell.length_b   1.000
_cell.length_c   1.000
_cell.angle_alpha   90.00
_cell.angle_beta   90.00
_cell.angle_gamma   90.00
#
_symmetry.space_group_name_H-M   'P 1'
#
loop_
_entity.id
_entity.type
_entity.pdbx_description
1 polymer ?
#
loop_
_entity_poly.entity_id
_entity_poly.type
_entity_poly.pdbx_seq_one_letter_code
_entity_poly.pdbx_strand_id
1 'polypeptide(L)'
;MLAASALIGMGCSNEAPHSTSQQSLQYDGETHLANIRQLTYGGDNAEAYWAFGKKSLVYQTTQPEAGIPCDRIFVMDLDEEGTPAAGKKPTQISNGLGRTTCPYYLPGDSVVVFASTHEADSACPEVPERGPEGRYVWPIYDTYDLYLKNLRTGEMQAIATSPYYDAEATVSPTGDRMVFTSTRNGDLDLYTCNLDGSDIRQVTHDLGYDGGAFFSPDGEWLVWRASRPSAEEDVAKYQALLAEGMVEPTAMELFVAKVDGSEMRQITALGGANWAPFFHPSGDKVLFSSNHATGRFPFNIYMIGVDGQGLEQVTFDGAFDSFPMFSPDGSMLAFSSNRNNGRTRNTNLFVADWID
;
A
#
# COMPACT_ATOMS: atom_id res chain seq x y z
N MET A 1 -17.63 52.01 65.09
CA MET A 1 -16.22 52.39 64.94
C MET A 1 -15.69 51.80 63.64
N LEU A 2 -15.19 52.63 62.81
CA LEU A 2 -14.84 52.55 61.42
C LEU A 2 -14.12 51.24 60.98
N ALA A 3 -14.66 50.63 59.93
CA ALA A 3 -13.96 49.58 59.08
C ALA A 3 -13.48 50.21 57.81
N ALA A 4 -12.18 50.10 57.54
CA ALA A 4 -11.56 50.56 56.31
C ALA A 4 -11.62 49.43 55.25
N SER A 5 -12.24 49.68 54.09
CA SER A 5 -12.25 48.80 52.92
C SER A 5 -11.00 49.05 52.06
N ALA A 6 -10.23 47.99 51.85
CA ALA A 6 -9.16 47.97 50.86
C ALA A 6 -9.66 47.42 49.54
N LEU A 7 -9.64 48.21 48.47
CA LEU A 7 -9.86 47.74 47.07
C LEU A 7 -8.56 47.08 46.55
N ILE A 8 -8.71 45.81 46.21
CA ILE A 8 -7.67 45.09 45.45
C ILE A 8 -8.07 45.12 43.99
N GLY A 9 -7.25 45.82 43.18
CA GLY A 9 -7.41 45.85 41.74
C GLY A 9 -6.99 44.53 41.12
N MET A 10 -7.94 43.87 40.44
CA MET A 10 -7.66 42.71 39.55
C MET A 10 -7.06 43.21 38.23
N GLY A 11 -5.78 43.01 38.08
CA GLY A 11 -5.12 43.13 36.77
C GLY A 11 -5.49 41.97 35.87
N CYS A 12 -6.24 42.20 34.77
CA CYS A 12 -6.42 41.26 33.70
C CYS A 12 -5.09 41.14 32.94
N SER A 13 -4.35 40.09 33.13
CA SER A 13 -3.30 39.68 32.23
C SER A 13 -3.94 39.03 30.98
N ASN A 14 -3.86 39.75 29.85
CA ASN A 14 -4.10 39.19 28.53
C ASN A 14 -2.96 38.21 28.20
N GLU A 15 -3.15 36.93 28.51
CA GLU A 15 -2.33 35.92 27.91
C GLU A 15 -2.74 35.79 26.43
N ALA A 16 -1.81 36.11 25.54
CA ALA A 16 -1.95 35.83 24.12
C ALA A 16 -2.17 34.33 23.91
N PRO A 17 -3.02 33.92 22.97
CA PRO A 17 -3.22 32.49 22.69
C PRO A 17 -1.87 31.89 22.31
N HIS A 18 -1.45 30.87 23.06
CA HIS A 18 -0.33 30.01 22.66
C HIS A 18 -0.64 29.47 21.27
N SER A 19 0.08 29.94 20.26
CA SER A 19 0.11 29.26 18.99
C SER A 19 0.69 27.86 19.28
N THR A 20 -0.14 26.84 19.27
CA THR A 20 0.33 25.46 19.15
C THR A 20 1.11 25.40 17.84
N SER A 21 2.43 25.40 17.92
CA SER A 21 3.28 25.12 16.75
C SER A 21 2.82 23.77 16.24
N GLN A 22 2.20 23.75 15.07
CA GLN A 22 1.84 22.53 14.37
C GLN A 22 3.17 21.78 14.17
N GLN A 23 3.30 20.61 14.79
CA GLN A 23 4.52 19.81 14.69
C GLN A 23 4.75 19.50 13.21
N SER A 24 5.94 19.80 12.71
CA SER A 24 6.28 19.49 11.32
C SER A 24 6.08 17.98 11.09
N LEU A 25 5.42 17.63 9.99
CA LEU A 25 5.27 16.24 9.56
C LEU A 25 6.50 15.76 8.78
N GLN A 26 7.38 16.66 8.39
CA GLN A 26 8.62 16.38 7.68
C GLN A 26 9.78 16.24 8.69
N TYR A 27 10.60 15.23 8.49
CA TYR A 27 11.81 14.98 9.28
C TYR A 27 13.07 15.46 8.57
N ASP A 28 14.12 15.70 9.36
CA ASP A 28 15.42 16.07 8.82
C ASP A 28 15.95 14.98 7.88
N GLY A 29 16.38 15.36 6.68
CA GLY A 29 16.86 14.45 5.64
C GLY A 29 15.81 14.10 4.57
N GLU A 30 14.53 14.38 4.78
CA GLU A 30 13.46 14.12 3.79
C GLU A 30 13.47 15.21 2.69
N THR A 31 14.54 15.26 1.91
CA THR A 31 14.76 16.32 0.91
C THR A 31 13.85 16.22 -0.31
N HIS A 32 13.33 15.03 -0.59
CA HIS A 32 12.39 14.80 -1.70
C HIS A 32 10.93 15.10 -1.34
N LEU A 33 10.63 15.38 -0.06
CA LEU A 33 9.27 15.59 0.41
C LEU A 33 9.06 17.05 0.87
N ALA A 34 8.00 17.66 0.40
CA ALA A 34 7.56 18.98 0.90
C ALA A 34 6.06 18.97 1.18
N ASN A 35 5.61 19.93 2.01
CA ASN A 35 4.20 20.14 2.29
C ASN A 35 3.44 18.83 2.64
N ILE A 36 4.00 18.01 3.53
CA ILE A 36 3.40 16.73 3.92
C ILE A 36 2.03 16.98 4.59
N ARG A 37 1.01 16.30 4.10
CA ARG A 37 -0.39 16.39 4.55
C ARG A 37 -0.88 15.04 5.02
N GLN A 38 -1.48 14.97 6.21
CA GLN A 38 -2.11 13.76 6.73
C GLN A 38 -3.56 13.70 6.26
N LEU A 39 -3.98 12.59 5.67
CA LEU A 39 -5.31 12.41 5.07
C LEU A 39 -6.27 11.60 5.95
N THR A 40 -5.75 10.67 6.75
CA THR A 40 -6.56 9.81 7.64
C THR A 40 -6.09 9.90 9.09
N TYR A 41 -6.98 9.59 10.02
CA TYR A 41 -6.74 9.69 11.45
C TYR A 41 -7.33 8.47 12.17
N GLY A 42 -6.47 7.56 12.61
CA GLY A 42 -6.86 6.33 13.29
C GLY A 42 -7.15 5.15 12.37
N GLY A 43 -7.09 3.92 12.91
CA GLY A 43 -7.18 2.68 12.17
C GLY A 43 -5.88 2.33 11.43
N ASP A 44 -5.93 1.27 10.65
CA ASP A 44 -4.86 0.84 9.75
C ASP A 44 -5.28 1.15 8.32
N ASN A 45 -4.66 2.18 7.74
CA ASN A 45 -4.93 2.65 6.38
C ASN A 45 -3.70 2.41 5.51
N ALA A 46 -3.87 1.72 4.40
CA ALA A 46 -2.76 1.31 3.55
C ALA A 46 -3.16 1.29 2.07
N GLU A 47 -2.16 1.14 1.22
CA GLU A 47 -2.33 0.91 -0.21
C GLU A 47 -3.21 1.97 -0.87
N ALA A 48 -2.79 3.23 -0.75
CA ALA A 48 -3.49 4.36 -1.36
C ALA A 48 -2.99 4.60 -2.78
N TYR A 49 -3.85 4.36 -3.76
CA TYR A 49 -3.54 4.46 -5.18
C TYR A 49 -4.29 5.62 -5.81
N TRP A 50 -3.58 6.43 -6.59
CA TRP A 50 -4.16 7.57 -7.28
C TRP A 50 -5.11 7.17 -8.40
N ALA A 51 -6.19 7.91 -8.56
CA ALA A 51 -6.95 7.94 -9.80
C ALA A 51 -6.10 8.55 -10.92
N PHE A 52 -6.28 8.10 -12.15
CA PHE A 52 -5.55 8.61 -13.33
C PHE A 52 -5.76 10.12 -13.54
N GLY A 53 -6.92 10.65 -13.16
CA GLY A 53 -7.23 12.08 -13.17
C GLY A 53 -6.73 12.86 -11.96
N LYS A 54 -5.99 12.22 -11.03
CA LYS A 54 -5.42 12.85 -9.81
C LYS A 54 -6.45 13.47 -8.83
N LYS A 55 -7.73 13.11 -8.94
CA LYS A 55 -8.82 13.73 -8.15
C LYS A 55 -9.29 12.91 -6.97
N SER A 56 -8.73 11.73 -6.77
CA SER A 56 -9.08 10.84 -5.67
C SER A 56 -7.98 9.81 -5.42
N LEU A 57 -8.04 9.22 -4.22
CA LEU A 57 -7.31 8.01 -3.85
C LEU A 57 -8.32 6.90 -3.59
N VAL A 58 -7.99 5.68 -4.01
CA VAL A 58 -8.60 4.45 -3.51
C VAL A 58 -7.64 3.80 -2.53
N TYR A 59 -8.15 3.27 -1.41
CA TYR A 59 -7.32 2.68 -0.37
C TYR A 59 -8.07 1.65 0.43
N GLN A 60 -7.34 0.83 1.17
CA GLN A 60 -7.92 -0.10 2.14
C GLN A 60 -7.78 0.42 3.57
N THR A 61 -8.74 0.07 4.42
CA THR A 61 -8.71 0.42 5.85
C THR A 61 -9.35 -0.64 6.71
N THR A 62 -8.74 -0.89 7.87
CA THR A 62 -9.31 -1.61 9.01
C THR A 62 -9.41 -0.65 10.18
N GLN A 63 -10.62 -0.51 10.76
CA GLN A 63 -10.88 0.35 11.92
C GLN A 63 -12.00 -0.25 12.77
N PRO A 64 -11.72 -1.26 13.63
CA PRO A 64 -12.73 -1.99 14.39
C PRO A 64 -13.62 -1.10 15.26
N GLU A 65 -13.05 -0.04 15.85
CA GLU A 65 -13.77 0.93 16.68
C GLU A 65 -14.81 1.74 15.89
N ALA A 66 -14.62 1.86 14.57
CA ALA A 66 -15.58 2.49 13.66
C ALA A 66 -16.51 1.47 12.97
N GLY A 67 -16.48 0.19 13.39
CA GLY A 67 -17.30 -0.87 12.80
C GLY A 67 -16.71 -1.47 11.50
N ILE A 68 -15.40 -1.29 11.25
CA ILE A 68 -14.68 -1.84 10.11
C ILE A 68 -13.70 -2.91 10.63
N PRO A 69 -14.18 -4.16 10.85
CA PRO A 69 -13.40 -5.18 11.56
C PRO A 69 -12.26 -5.79 10.74
N CYS A 70 -12.30 -5.71 9.42
CA CYS A 70 -11.22 -6.10 8.52
C CYS A 70 -11.23 -5.18 7.30
N ASP A 71 -10.20 -5.29 6.46
CA ASP A 71 -9.98 -4.36 5.36
C ASP A 71 -11.21 -4.19 4.48
N ARG A 72 -11.54 -2.92 4.24
CA ARG A 72 -12.59 -2.44 3.34
C ARG A 72 -12.00 -1.42 2.40
N ILE A 73 -12.53 -1.36 1.18
CA ILE A 73 -12.07 -0.43 0.17
C ILE A 73 -12.89 0.86 0.22
N PHE A 74 -12.17 1.97 0.27
CA PHE A 74 -12.71 3.32 0.29
C PHE A 74 -12.14 4.16 -0.86
N VAL A 75 -12.91 5.13 -1.30
CA VAL A 75 -12.48 6.23 -2.17
C VAL A 75 -12.54 7.53 -1.40
N MET A 76 -11.49 8.31 -1.48
CA MET A 76 -11.38 9.66 -0.94
C MET A 76 -11.20 10.66 -2.09
N ASP A 77 -12.15 11.58 -2.25
CA ASP A 77 -12.00 12.69 -3.18
C ASP A 77 -10.97 13.69 -2.64
N LEU A 78 -10.12 14.18 -3.53
CA LEU A 78 -9.08 15.16 -3.21
C LEU A 78 -9.31 16.47 -3.96
N ASP A 79 -8.80 17.56 -3.40
CA ASP A 79 -8.61 18.83 -4.09
C ASP A 79 -7.28 18.86 -4.89
N GLU A 80 -6.97 19.99 -5.50
CA GLU A 80 -5.76 20.15 -6.31
C GLU A 80 -4.46 20.15 -5.48
N GLU A 81 -4.56 20.47 -4.19
CA GLU A 81 -3.46 20.39 -3.23
C GLU A 81 -3.24 18.97 -2.69
N GLY A 82 -4.04 18.00 -3.10
CA GLY A 82 -3.96 16.61 -2.61
C GLY A 82 -4.46 16.44 -1.18
N THR A 83 -5.36 17.32 -0.72
CA THR A 83 -6.05 17.19 0.57
C THR A 83 -7.49 16.70 0.38
N PRO A 84 -8.14 16.13 1.42
CA PRO A 84 -9.52 15.69 1.30
C PRO A 84 -10.43 16.83 0.87
N ALA A 85 -11.20 16.62 -0.21
CA ALA A 85 -12.08 17.63 -0.76
C ALA A 85 -13.09 18.14 0.27
N ALA A 86 -13.22 19.47 0.39
CA ALA A 86 -14.03 20.13 1.41
C ALA A 86 -15.48 19.61 1.44
N GLY A 87 -15.95 19.21 2.61
CA GLY A 87 -17.31 18.73 2.83
C GLY A 87 -17.59 17.31 2.32
N LYS A 88 -16.60 16.62 1.75
CA LYS A 88 -16.71 15.22 1.35
C LYS A 88 -16.08 14.30 2.39
N LYS A 89 -16.69 13.13 2.57
CA LYS A 89 -16.14 12.06 3.40
C LYS A 89 -15.73 10.89 2.50
N PRO A 90 -14.73 10.12 2.89
CA PRO A 90 -14.41 8.89 2.19
C PRO A 90 -15.63 7.98 2.06
N THR A 91 -15.79 7.38 0.89
CA THR A 91 -16.92 6.51 0.55
C THR A 91 -16.45 5.07 0.47
N GLN A 92 -17.06 4.17 1.25
CA GLN A 92 -16.83 2.74 1.10
C GLN A 92 -17.41 2.26 -0.24
N ILE A 93 -16.60 1.59 -1.06
CA ILE A 93 -17.00 1.05 -2.37
C ILE A 93 -17.12 -0.48 -2.37
N SER A 94 -16.43 -1.17 -1.46
CA SER A 94 -16.66 -2.60 -1.21
C SER A 94 -18.04 -2.82 -0.56
N ASN A 95 -18.59 -4.04 -0.72
CA ASN A 95 -19.94 -4.37 -0.24
C ASN A 95 -20.07 -4.54 1.27
N GLY A 96 -18.96 -4.44 2.01
CA GLY A 96 -18.93 -4.60 3.47
C GLY A 96 -18.89 -6.05 3.95
N LEU A 97 -18.79 -7.01 3.05
CA LEU A 97 -18.71 -8.44 3.35
C LEU A 97 -17.30 -8.99 3.10
N GLY A 98 -16.97 -10.13 3.74
CA GLY A 98 -15.69 -10.79 3.62
C GLY A 98 -14.52 -9.90 4.07
N ARG A 99 -13.37 -10.06 3.47
CA ARG A 99 -12.18 -9.18 3.53
C ARG A 99 -11.86 -8.70 2.12
N THR A 100 -11.42 -7.47 1.98
CA THR A 100 -10.99 -6.90 0.69
C THR A 100 -9.56 -6.41 0.77
N THR A 101 -8.85 -6.35 -0.37
CA THR A 101 -7.45 -5.87 -0.39
C THR A 101 -7.05 -5.32 -1.77
N CYS A 102 -5.96 -4.56 -1.81
CA CYS A 102 -5.23 -4.15 -3.00
C CYS A 102 -6.14 -3.55 -4.10
N PRO A 103 -6.81 -2.42 -3.81
CA PRO A 103 -7.63 -1.77 -4.81
C PRO A 103 -6.77 -1.04 -5.85
N TYR A 104 -7.22 -0.94 -7.09
CA TYR A 104 -6.57 -0.11 -8.11
C TYR A 104 -7.58 0.47 -9.08
N TYR A 105 -7.37 1.69 -9.57
CA TYR A 105 -8.23 2.28 -10.58
C TYR A 105 -7.97 1.70 -11.97
N LEU A 106 -9.04 1.56 -12.75
CA LEU A 106 -8.94 1.40 -14.19
C LEU A 106 -8.91 2.78 -14.86
N PRO A 107 -8.31 2.93 -16.06
CA PRO A 107 -8.32 4.17 -16.80
C PRO A 107 -9.74 4.73 -16.98
N GLY A 108 -9.87 6.05 -16.78
CA GLY A 108 -11.18 6.74 -16.79
C GLY A 108 -11.85 6.83 -15.42
N ASP A 109 -11.21 6.34 -14.35
CA ASP A 109 -11.52 6.57 -12.92
C ASP A 109 -12.95 6.20 -12.49
N SER A 110 -13.66 5.43 -13.31
CA SER A 110 -15.03 5.01 -13.02
C SER A 110 -15.17 3.56 -12.60
N VAL A 111 -14.08 2.81 -12.65
CA VAL A 111 -14.02 1.40 -12.26
C VAL A 111 -12.78 1.19 -11.37
N VAL A 112 -12.94 0.38 -10.34
CA VAL A 112 -11.86 -0.06 -9.44
C VAL A 112 -11.81 -1.58 -9.44
N VAL A 113 -10.61 -2.16 -9.58
CA VAL A 113 -10.36 -3.57 -9.32
C VAL A 113 -9.92 -3.73 -7.87
N PHE A 114 -10.31 -4.80 -7.21
CA PHE A 114 -9.82 -5.21 -5.88
C PHE A 114 -10.07 -6.70 -5.66
N ALA A 115 -9.31 -7.30 -4.74
CA ALA A 115 -9.56 -8.68 -4.32
C ALA A 115 -10.55 -8.74 -3.14
N SER A 116 -11.38 -9.78 -3.09
CA SER A 116 -12.37 -9.98 -2.02
C SER A 116 -12.69 -11.46 -1.78
N THR A 117 -12.94 -11.80 -0.50
CA THR A 117 -13.36 -13.15 -0.07
C THR A 117 -14.88 -13.27 0.10
N HIS A 118 -15.65 -12.24 -0.24
CA HIS A 118 -17.07 -12.10 0.16
C HIS A 118 -18.02 -13.15 -0.43
N GLU A 119 -17.69 -13.76 -1.56
CA GLU A 119 -18.51 -14.84 -2.16
C GLU A 119 -18.33 -16.16 -1.42
N ALA A 120 -17.16 -16.40 -0.83
CA ALA A 120 -16.90 -17.59 -0.03
C ALA A 120 -17.49 -17.46 1.39
N ASP A 121 -17.31 -16.31 2.04
CA ASP A 121 -17.89 -16.02 3.35
C ASP A 121 -18.14 -14.50 3.50
N SER A 122 -19.28 -14.19 4.08
CA SER A 122 -19.66 -12.80 4.41
C SER A 122 -18.90 -12.25 5.63
N ALA A 123 -18.36 -13.12 6.50
CA ALA A 123 -17.55 -12.72 7.65
C ALA A 123 -16.12 -12.35 7.25
N CYS A 124 -15.43 -11.59 8.10
CA CYS A 124 -13.99 -11.42 7.99
C CYS A 124 -13.31 -12.77 8.24
N PRO A 125 -12.44 -13.27 7.34
CA PRO A 125 -11.67 -14.47 7.61
C PRO A 125 -10.75 -14.26 8.82
N GLU A 126 -10.49 -15.35 9.54
CA GLU A 126 -9.54 -15.33 10.64
C GLU A 126 -8.14 -14.95 10.16
N VAL A 127 -7.49 -14.08 10.87
CA VAL A 127 -6.09 -13.70 10.62
C VAL A 127 -5.23 -14.44 11.64
N PRO A 128 -4.25 -15.25 11.21
CA PRO A 128 -3.31 -15.85 12.13
C PRO A 128 -2.60 -14.77 12.92
N GLU A 129 -2.69 -14.75 14.24
CA GLU A 129 -2.01 -13.75 15.06
C GLU A 129 -0.49 -13.80 14.85
N ARG A 130 0.04 -15.01 14.71
CA ARG A 130 1.42 -15.29 14.31
C ARG A 130 1.49 -16.70 13.74
N GLY A 131 2.35 -16.89 12.75
CA GLY A 131 2.68 -18.20 12.22
C GLY A 131 3.38 -19.10 13.25
N PRO A 132 3.74 -20.33 12.86
CA PRO A 132 4.49 -21.24 13.72
C PRO A 132 5.69 -20.53 14.38
N GLU A 133 5.95 -20.84 15.66
CA GLU A 133 7.04 -20.24 16.44
C GLU A 133 6.98 -18.72 16.63
N GLY A 134 5.79 -18.09 16.44
CA GLY A 134 5.59 -16.66 16.61
C GLY A 134 6.13 -15.79 15.48
N ARG A 135 6.32 -16.35 14.30
CA ARG A 135 6.79 -15.64 13.09
C ARG A 135 5.74 -14.68 12.55
N TYR A 136 6.21 -13.60 11.93
CA TYR A 136 5.35 -12.71 11.17
C TYR A 136 5.03 -13.35 9.82
N VAL A 137 3.75 -13.56 9.54
CA VAL A 137 3.26 -14.19 8.31
C VAL A 137 2.10 -13.38 7.70
N TRP A 138 1.95 -13.47 6.39
CA TRP A 138 0.77 -13.02 5.67
C TRP A 138 -0.10 -14.22 5.32
N PRO A 139 -1.42 -14.15 5.60
CA PRO A 139 -2.35 -15.18 5.16
C PRO A 139 -2.57 -15.08 3.65
N ILE A 140 -2.60 -16.22 3.01
CA ILE A 140 -2.94 -16.42 1.59
C ILE A 140 -4.28 -17.14 1.56
N TYR A 141 -5.36 -16.37 1.45
CA TYR A 141 -6.70 -16.95 1.40
C TYR A 141 -7.01 -17.38 -0.04
N ASP A 142 -7.19 -18.68 -0.27
CA ASP A 142 -7.61 -19.27 -1.55
C ASP A 142 -9.02 -18.82 -1.99
N THR A 143 -9.71 -18.11 -1.14
CA THR A 143 -11.04 -17.53 -1.37
C THR A 143 -10.98 -16.07 -1.90
N TYR A 144 -9.79 -15.51 -2.10
CA TYR A 144 -9.69 -14.22 -2.77
C TYR A 144 -9.88 -14.38 -4.28
N ASP A 145 -10.86 -13.68 -4.81
CA ASP A 145 -11.09 -13.46 -6.23
C ASP A 145 -11.02 -11.97 -6.56
N LEU A 146 -10.79 -11.66 -7.84
CA LEU A 146 -10.76 -10.28 -8.34
C LEU A 146 -12.14 -9.80 -8.77
N TYR A 147 -12.48 -8.56 -8.41
CA TYR A 147 -13.74 -7.90 -8.73
C TYR A 147 -13.52 -6.53 -9.34
N LEU A 148 -14.28 -6.21 -10.37
CA LEU A 148 -14.45 -4.86 -10.89
C LEU A 148 -15.65 -4.19 -10.23
N LYS A 149 -15.45 -3.02 -9.67
CA LYS A 149 -16.51 -2.17 -9.10
C LYS A 149 -16.72 -0.93 -9.95
N ASN A 150 -17.88 -0.81 -10.56
CA ASN A 150 -18.26 0.43 -11.25
C ASN A 150 -18.74 1.47 -10.22
N LEU A 151 -18.04 2.58 -10.10
CA LEU A 151 -18.30 3.62 -9.11
C LEU A 151 -19.55 4.46 -9.43
N ARG A 152 -20.00 4.47 -10.71
CA ARG A 152 -21.18 5.22 -11.13
C ARG A 152 -22.48 4.42 -10.97
N THR A 153 -22.46 3.14 -11.37
CA THR A 153 -23.64 2.27 -11.31
C THR A 153 -23.76 1.51 -10.01
N GLY A 154 -22.65 1.36 -9.27
CA GLY A 154 -22.56 0.52 -8.09
C GLY A 154 -22.47 -0.98 -8.39
N GLU A 155 -22.46 -1.38 -9.67
CA GLU A 155 -22.33 -2.77 -10.10
C GLU A 155 -20.96 -3.33 -9.73
N MET A 156 -20.92 -4.60 -9.35
CA MET A 156 -19.72 -5.34 -9.04
C MET A 156 -19.73 -6.65 -9.84
N GLN A 157 -18.63 -6.94 -10.52
CA GLN A 157 -18.47 -8.10 -11.39
C GLN A 157 -17.20 -8.85 -11.02
N ALA A 158 -17.30 -10.16 -10.81
CA ALA A 158 -16.14 -11.03 -10.63
C ALA A 158 -15.38 -11.20 -11.95
N ILE A 159 -14.05 -11.20 -11.87
CA ILE A 159 -13.15 -11.46 -13.01
C ILE A 159 -12.04 -12.42 -12.54
N ALA A 160 -11.48 -13.21 -13.45
CA ALA A 160 -10.36 -14.12 -13.14
C ALA A 160 -10.58 -14.99 -11.88
N THR A 161 -11.81 -15.46 -11.67
CA THR A 161 -12.14 -16.31 -10.52
C THR A 161 -11.53 -17.71 -10.66
N SER A 162 -11.04 -18.25 -9.55
CA SER A 162 -10.46 -19.59 -9.49
C SER A 162 -10.57 -20.18 -8.06
N PRO A 163 -10.38 -21.49 -7.87
CA PRO A 163 -10.31 -22.08 -6.52
C PRO A 163 -8.94 -21.83 -5.85
N TYR A 164 -8.28 -20.73 -6.16
CA TYR A 164 -6.95 -20.36 -5.73
C TYR A 164 -6.91 -18.90 -5.28
N TYR A 165 -5.83 -18.50 -4.63
CA TYR A 165 -5.58 -17.09 -4.32
C TYR A 165 -5.40 -16.27 -5.60
N ASP A 166 -6.25 -15.28 -5.82
CA ASP A 166 -6.13 -14.26 -6.88
C ASP A 166 -6.26 -12.87 -6.25
N ALA A 167 -5.15 -12.13 -6.13
CA ALA A 167 -5.12 -10.81 -5.49
C ALA A 167 -3.99 -9.92 -6.01
N GLU A 168 -3.81 -8.76 -5.36
CA GLU A 168 -2.74 -7.79 -5.64
C GLU A 168 -2.75 -7.28 -7.10
N ALA A 169 -3.94 -7.08 -7.66
CA ALA A 169 -4.09 -6.66 -9.05
C ALA A 169 -3.77 -5.17 -9.24
N THR A 170 -2.91 -4.86 -10.21
CA THR A 170 -2.66 -3.50 -10.71
C THR A 170 -2.88 -3.41 -12.21
N VAL A 171 -3.10 -2.20 -12.71
CA VAL A 171 -3.49 -1.95 -14.10
C VAL A 171 -2.40 -1.17 -14.82
N SER A 172 -2.10 -1.58 -16.04
CA SER A 172 -1.17 -0.89 -16.94
C SER A 172 -1.64 0.56 -17.17
N PRO A 173 -0.73 1.55 -17.14
CA PRO A 173 -1.08 2.93 -17.48
C PRO A 173 -1.59 3.08 -18.92
N THR A 174 -1.30 2.15 -19.82
CA THR A 174 -1.85 2.10 -21.18
C THR A 174 -3.29 1.60 -21.21
N GLY A 175 -3.78 1.00 -20.11
CA GLY A 175 -5.17 0.57 -19.96
C GLY A 175 -5.55 -0.67 -20.76
N ASP A 176 -4.60 -1.51 -21.09
CA ASP A 176 -4.80 -2.72 -21.89
C ASP A 176 -4.70 -4.01 -21.09
N ARG A 177 -3.96 -4.01 -19.98
CA ARG A 177 -3.69 -5.20 -19.18
C ARG A 177 -3.72 -4.93 -17.67
N MET A 178 -3.96 -6.01 -16.91
CA MET A 178 -3.70 -6.11 -15.46
C MET A 178 -2.59 -7.11 -15.22
N VAL A 179 -1.86 -6.94 -14.11
CA VAL A 179 -1.01 -7.95 -13.48
C VAL A 179 -1.58 -8.27 -12.10
N PHE A 180 -1.52 -9.52 -11.68
CA PHE A 180 -2.00 -9.97 -10.37
C PHE A 180 -1.18 -11.16 -9.87
N THR A 181 -1.25 -11.46 -8.58
CA THR A 181 -0.62 -12.61 -7.94
C THR A 181 -1.62 -13.75 -7.81
N SER A 182 -1.19 -14.98 -8.14
CA SER A 182 -2.06 -16.15 -8.05
C SER A 182 -1.30 -17.42 -7.65
N THR A 183 -1.99 -18.34 -6.95
CA THR A 183 -1.45 -19.67 -6.61
C THR A 183 -1.94 -20.78 -7.56
N ARG A 184 -2.48 -20.43 -8.74
CA ARG A 184 -3.12 -21.38 -9.69
C ARG A 184 -2.23 -22.48 -10.24
N ASN A 185 -0.92 -22.37 -10.17
CA ASN A 185 0.04 -23.42 -10.55
C ASN A 185 0.73 -24.07 -9.35
N GLY A 186 0.30 -23.76 -8.11
CA GLY A 186 0.83 -24.33 -6.88
C GLY A 186 1.91 -23.50 -6.17
N ASP A 187 2.30 -22.35 -6.74
CA ASP A 187 3.18 -21.36 -6.13
C ASP A 187 2.58 -19.96 -6.27
N LEU A 188 3.15 -18.97 -5.58
CA LEU A 188 2.75 -17.56 -5.68
C LEU A 188 3.50 -16.89 -6.85
N ASP A 189 2.84 -16.86 -8.00
CA ASP A 189 3.38 -16.29 -9.23
C ASP A 189 2.59 -15.10 -9.75
N LEU A 190 3.24 -14.29 -10.57
CA LEU A 190 2.60 -13.20 -11.30
C LEU A 190 1.94 -13.72 -12.57
N TYR A 191 0.74 -13.21 -12.81
CA TYR A 191 -0.03 -13.42 -14.03
C TYR A 191 -0.47 -12.09 -14.62
N THR A 192 -0.57 -12.02 -15.94
CA THR A 192 -1.23 -10.89 -16.64
C THR A 192 -2.52 -11.36 -17.28
N CYS A 193 -3.48 -10.45 -17.43
CA CYS A 193 -4.73 -10.68 -18.16
C CYS A 193 -5.24 -9.38 -18.81
N ASN A 194 -6.24 -9.50 -19.68
CA ASN A 194 -7.02 -8.36 -20.14
C ASN A 194 -7.83 -7.74 -18.98
N LEU A 195 -8.33 -6.51 -19.15
CA LEU A 195 -9.10 -5.82 -18.10
C LEU A 195 -10.43 -6.52 -17.73
N ASP A 196 -10.93 -7.39 -18.58
CA ASP A 196 -12.11 -8.22 -18.32
C ASP A 196 -11.81 -9.59 -17.69
N GLY A 197 -10.53 -9.85 -17.35
CA GLY A 197 -10.06 -11.11 -16.79
C GLY A 197 -9.79 -12.19 -17.82
N SER A 198 -9.93 -11.95 -19.11
CA SER A 198 -9.59 -12.91 -20.16
C SER A 198 -8.10 -12.92 -20.50
N ASP A 199 -7.64 -13.91 -21.28
CA ASP A 199 -6.25 -14.05 -21.75
C ASP A 199 -5.22 -14.05 -20.60
N ILE A 200 -5.46 -14.91 -19.59
CA ILE A 200 -4.56 -15.05 -18.44
C ILE A 200 -3.26 -15.72 -18.89
N ARG A 201 -2.12 -15.11 -18.57
CA ARG A 201 -0.77 -15.59 -18.89
C ARG A 201 0.14 -15.51 -17.67
N GLN A 202 0.85 -16.60 -17.39
CA GLN A 202 1.86 -16.62 -16.33
C GLN A 202 3.10 -15.82 -16.74
N VAL A 203 3.65 -15.04 -15.81
CA VAL A 203 4.83 -14.18 -16.02
C VAL A 203 6.06 -14.74 -15.30
N THR A 204 5.89 -15.20 -14.04
CA THR A 204 6.98 -15.75 -13.22
C THR A 204 6.82 -17.26 -13.04
N HIS A 205 7.94 -17.97 -12.81
CA HIS A 205 7.97 -19.45 -12.76
C HIS A 205 8.97 -19.99 -11.73
N ASP A 206 9.75 -19.11 -11.09
CA ASP A 206 10.77 -19.50 -10.11
C ASP A 206 10.12 -19.78 -8.76
N LEU A 207 10.62 -20.80 -8.04
CA LEU A 207 10.11 -21.12 -6.71
C LEU A 207 10.26 -19.96 -5.74
N GLY A 208 9.16 -19.61 -5.08
CA GLY A 208 9.09 -18.57 -4.07
C GLY A 208 7.93 -17.61 -4.31
N TYR A 209 7.75 -16.68 -3.41
CA TYR A 209 6.73 -15.66 -3.55
C TYR A 209 7.11 -14.63 -4.62
N ASP A 210 6.24 -14.39 -5.57
CA ASP A 210 6.22 -13.25 -6.48
C ASP A 210 4.91 -12.49 -6.33
N GLY A 211 4.94 -11.21 -5.94
CA GLY A 211 3.69 -10.48 -5.74
C GLY A 211 3.84 -8.97 -5.59
N GLY A 212 2.68 -8.29 -5.61
CA GLY A 212 2.59 -6.85 -5.50
C GLY A 212 3.28 -6.13 -6.64
N ALA A 213 3.00 -6.53 -7.88
CA ALA A 213 3.63 -5.99 -9.08
C ALA A 213 2.97 -4.70 -9.55
N PHE A 214 3.79 -3.79 -10.08
CA PHE A 214 3.38 -2.54 -10.72
C PHE A 214 4.00 -2.40 -12.10
N PHE A 215 3.25 -1.82 -13.02
CA PHE A 215 3.76 -1.48 -14.34
C PHE A 215 4.66 -0.24 -14.30
N SER A 216 5.64 -0.19 -15.21
CA SER A 216 6.39 1.03 -15.51
C SER A 216 5.49 2.09 -16.16
N PRO A 217 5.88 3.38 -16.15
CA PRO A 217 5.08 4.45 -16.75
C PRO A 217 4.76 4.26 -18.23
N ASP A 218 5.59 3.54 -18.98
CA ASP A 218 5.38 3.18 -20.40
C ASP A 218 4.54 1.90 -20.59
N GLY A 219 4.27 1.16 -19.49
CA GLY A 219 3.53 -0.10 -19.49
C GLY A 219 4.31 -1.31 -20.02
N GLU A 220 5.62 -1.19 -20.30
CA GLU A 220 6.43 -2.27 -20.90
C GLU A 220 7.11 -3.18 -19.87
N TRP A 221 7.31 -2.68 -18.63
CA TRP A 221 8.00 -3.39 -17.56
C TRP A 221 7.09 -3.58 -16.33
N LEU A 222 7.46 -4.57 -15.52
CA LEU A 222 6.93 -4.82 -14.19
C LEU A 222 8.03 -4.66 -13.17
N VAL A 223 7.70 -4.17 -11.97
CA VAL A 223 8.50 -4.26 -10.75
C VAL A 223 7.68 -4.95 -9.67
N TRP A 224 8.28 -5.85 -8.89
CA TRP A 224 7.60 -6.57 -7.81
C TRP A 224 8.57 -6.98 -6.70
N ARG A 225 8.01 -7.44 -5.58
CA ARG A 225 8.77 -8.07 -4.50
C ARG A 225 8.73 -9.58 -4.65
N ALA A 226 9.86 -10.24 -4.38
CA ALA A 226 9.96 -11.68 -4.47
C ALA A 226 10.85 -12.29 -3.40
N SER A 227 10.54 -13.51 -2.97
CA SER A 227 11.46 -14.37 -2.23
C SER A 227 12.02 -15.46 -3.15
N ARG A 228 13.26 -15.90 -2.87
CA ARG A 228 13.91 -16.96 -3.64
C ARG A 228 14.59 -17.94 -2.68
N PRO A 229 13.81 -18.82 -2.00
CA PRO A 229 14.37 -19.83 -1.12
C PRO A 229 15.23 -20.80 -1.94
N SER A 230 16.47 -21.03 -1.53
CA SER A 230 17.42 -21.85 -2.27
C SER A 230 18.04 -22.96 -1.43
N ALA A 231 18.23 -22.75 -0.13
CA ALA A 231 18.66 -23.82 0.76
C ALA A 231 17.51 -24.81 0.98
N GLU A 232 17.81 -26.10 1.12
CA GLU A 232 16.81 -27.18 1.28
C GLU A 232 15.85 -26.89 2.46
N GLU A 233 16.37 -26.37 3.56
CA GLU A 233 15.58 -25.99 4.74
C GLU A 233 14.63 -24.83 4.45
N ASP A 234 15.09 -23.79 3.73
CA ASP A 234 14.27 -22.63 3.37
C ASP A 234 13.18 -23.00 2.37
N VAL A 235 13.48 -23.85 1.40
CA VAL A 235 12.50 -24.39 0.45
C VAL A 235 11.42 -25.19 1.19
N ALA A 236 11.82 -26.12 2.06
CA ALA A 236 10.88 -26.91 2.84
C ALA A 236 9.99 -26.04 3.74
N LYS A 237 10.57 -25.03 4.36
CA LYS A 237 9.86 -24.05 5.20
C LYS A 237 8.84 -23.24 4.38
N TYR A 238 9.24 -22.72 3.23
CA TYR A 238 8.37 -21.94 2.35
C TYR A 238 7.18 -22.80 1.89
N GLN A 239 7.44 -24.02 1.39
CA GLN A 239 6.40 -24.92 0.91
C GLN A 239 5.44 -25.35 2.04
N ALA A 240 5.95 -25.60 3.25
CA ALA A 240 5.13 -25.94 4.40
C ALA A 240 4.19 -24.79 4.80
N LEU A 241 4.68 -23.54 4.81
CA LEU A 241 3.86 -22.35 5.10
C LEU A 241 2.80 -22.13 4.03
N LEU A 242 3.19 -22.23 2.76
CA LEU A 242 2.26 -22.07 1.64
C LEU A 242 1.14 -23.11 1.66
N ALA A 243 1.46 -24.37 2.00
CA ALA A 243 0.48 -25.44 2.17
C ALA A 243 -0.53 -25.18 3.32
N GLU A 244 -0.14 -24.34 4.29
CA GLU A 244 -1.01 -23.87 5.38
C GLU A 244 -1.69 -22.53 5.04
N GLY A 245 -1.58 -22.03 3.79
CA GLY A 245 -2.16 -20.77 3.36
C GLY A 245 -1.44 -19.56 3.93
N MET A 246 -0.14 -19.61 4.12
CA MET A 246 0.67 -18.53 4.69
C MET A 246 1.98 -18.33 3.92
N VAL A 247 2.53 -17.12 4.01
CA VAL A 247 3.90 -16.79 3.58
C VAL A 247 4.59 -15.94 4.62
N GLU A 248 5.92 -16.03 4.68
CA GLU A 248 6.77 -15.19 5.54
C GLU A 248 7.37 -14.05 4.70
N PRO A 249 6.99 -12.77 4.92
CA PRO A 249 7.40 -11.66 4.06
C PRO A 249 8.71 -11.00 4.51
N THR A 250 9.61 -11.73 5.14
CA THR A 250 10.78 -11.15 5.85
C THR A 250 12.09 -11.21 5.06
N ALA A 251 12.15 -11.97 3.97
CA ALA A 251 13.31 -12.11 3.11
C ALA A 251 12.87 -11.91 1.65
N MET A 252 12.65 -10.67 1.27
CA MET A 252 12.18 -10.30 -0.06
C MET A 252 13.09 -9.27 -0.69
N GLU A 253 13.35 -9.47 -1.97
CA GLU A 253 14.10 -8.55 -2.82
C GLU A 253 13.24 -8.08 -3.98
N LEU A 254 13.66 -7.01 -4.66
CA LEU A 254 12.93 -6.46 -5.79
C LEU A 254 13.46 -7.00 -7.11
N PHE A 255 12.55 -7.28 -8.00
CA PHE A 255 12.79 -7.75 -9.35
C PHE A 255 12.11 -6.85 -10.38
N VAL A 256 12.66 -6.80 -11.58
CA VAL A 256 12.03 -6.19 -12.75
C VAL A 256 12.10 -7.16 -13.93
N ALA A 257 11.09 -7.13 -14.77
CA ALA A 257 11.05 -7.86 -16.04
C ALA A 257 10.17 -7.13 -17.05
N LYS A 258 10.24 -7.51 -18.32
CA LYS A 258 9.18 -7.14 -19.26
C LYS A 258 7.86 -7.82 -18.88
N VAL A 259 6.75 -7.25 -19.35
CA VAL A 259 5.40 -7.74 -19.04
C VAL A 259 5.18 -9.20 -19.46
N ASP A 260 5.95 -9.70 -20.42
CA ASP A 260 5.93 -11.11 -20.83
C ASP A 260 6.86 -12.02 -20.02
N GLY A 261 7.53 -11.49 -18.97
CA GLY A 261 8.48 -12.21 -18.13
C GLY A 261 9.91 -12.27 -18.68
N SER A 262 10.15 -11.79 -19.90
CA SER A 262 11.51 -11.73 -20.45
C SER A 262 12.37 -10.65 -19.77
N GLU A 263 13.70 -10.75 -19.93
CA GLU A 263 14.68 -9.83 -19.35
C GLU A 263 14.58 -9.67 -17.82
N MET A 264 14.09 -10.70 -17.12
CA MET A 264 13.96 -10.69 -15.66
C MET A 264 15.32 -10.52 -14.99
N ARG A 265 15.36 -9.62 -13.98
CA ARG A 265 16.54 -9.43 -13.13
C ARG A 265 16.17 -8.92 -11.75
N GLN A 266 16.95 -9.31 -10.77
CA GLN A 266 16.91 -8.77 -9.42
C GLN A 266 17.60 -7.40 -9.41
N ILE A 267 16.99 -6.41 -8.73
CA ILE A 267 17.54 -5.04 -8.63
C ILE A 267 17.98 -4.68 -7.21
N THR A 268 17.58 -5.45 -6.18
CA THR A 268 18.09 -5.30 -4.81
C THR A 268 18.70 -6.59 -4.30
N ALA A 269 19.70 -6.48 -3.45
CA ALA A 269 20.32 -7.58 -2.68
C ALA A 269 20.68 -7.03 -1.29
N LEU A 270 19.69 -6.46 -0.62
CA LEU A 270 19.85 -5.69 0.61
C LEU A 270 19.65 -6.55 1.86
N GLY A 271 18.98 -7.68 1.71
CA GLY A 271 18.46 -8.47 2.82
C GLY A 271 17.28 -7.78 3.51
N GLY A 272 16.73 -8.45 4.52
CA GLY A 272 15.53 -7.97 5.20
C GLY A 272 14.28 -8.06 4.31
N ALA A 273 13.34 -7.17 4.52
CA ALA A 273 12.10 -7.08 3.79
C ALA A 273 12.09 -5.81 2.93
N ASN A 274 12.00 -5.98 1.61
CA ASN A 274 11.87 -4.91 0.63
C ASN A 274 10.50 -5.03 -0.03
N TRP A 275 9.59 -4.11 0.27
CA TRP A 275 8.17 -4.20 -0.05
C TRP A 275 7.67 -3.03 -0.87
N ALA A 276 6.48 -3.22 -1.45
CA ALA A 276 5.69 -2.17 -2.09
C ALA A 276 6.53 -1.32 -3.08
N PRO A 277 7.21 -1.94 -4.06
CA PRO A 277 7.93 -1.18 -5.05
C PRO A 277 6.97 -0.41 -5.96
N PHE A 278 7.35 0.79 -6.36
CA PHE A 278 6.63 1.59 -7.33
C PHE A 278 7.60 2.36 -8.22
N PHE A 279 7.35 2.39 -9.53
CA PHE A 279 8.21 3.13 -10.45
C PHE A 279 8.13 4.64 -10.20
N HIS A 280 9.28 5.30 -10.22
CA HIS A 280 9.36 6.74 -10.37
C HIS A 280 8.81 7.15 -11.75
N PRO A 281 8.19 8.33 -11.89
CA PRO A 281 7.62 8.77 -13.18
C PRO A 281 8.61 8.82 -14.35
N SER A 282 9.92 8.94 -14.07
CA SER A 282 10.97 8.85 -15.10
C SER A 282 11.12 7.44 -15.71
N GLY A 283 10.65 6.38 -15.01
CA GLY A 283 10.77 4.99 -15.42
C GLY A 283 12.15 4.35 -15.18
N ASP A 284 13.17 5.11 -14.77
CA ASP A 284 14.53 4.62 -14.52
C ASP A 284 14.85 4.34 -13.05
N LYS A 285 13.95 4.67 -12.13
CA LYS A 285 14.07 4.45 -10.69
C LYS A 285 12.82 3.78 -10.12
N VAL A 286 12.97 3.19 -8.94
CA VAL A 286 11.91 2.54 -8.16
C VAL A 286 11.98 3.04 -6.73
N LEU A 287 10.83 3.46 -6.16
CA LEU A 287 10.66 3.67 -4.73
C LEU A 287 10.16 2.38 -4.09
N PHE A 288 10.56 2.12 -2.85
CA PHE A 288 10.12 0.93 -2.11
C PHE A 288 10.27 1.14 -0.61
N SER A 289 9.56 0.34 0.17
CA SER A 289 9.66 0.30 1.62
C SER A 289 10.64 -0.78 2.05
N SER A 290 11.55 -0.47 2.97
CA SER A 290 12.57 -1.43 3.41
C SER A 290 12.97 -1.27 4.87
N ASN A 291 13.29 -2.41 5.49
CA ASN A 291 13.92 -2.48 6.81
C ASN A 291 15.37 -2.99 6.75
N HIS A 292 15.99 -3.00 5.58
CA HIS A 292 17.33 -3.61 5.39
C HIS A 292 18.39 -3.06 6.34
N ALA A 293 18.30 -1.77 6.68
CA ALA A 293 19.27 -1.13 7.57
C ALA A 293 19.27 -1.71 9.00
N THR A 294 18.17 -2.31 9.45
CA THR A 294 18.00 -2.82 10.82
C THR A 294 17.58 -4.29 10.88
N GLY A 295 17.01 -4.83 9.81
CA GLY A 295 16.36 -6.14 9.76
C GLY A 295 15.08 -6.24 10.59
N ARG A 296 14.59 -5.11 11.15
CA ARG A 296 13.38 -4.97 11.97
C ARG A 296 12.71 -3.62 11.68
N PHE A 297 11.94 -3.07 12.62
CA PHE A 297 11.54 -1.66 12.55
C PHE A 297 12.76 -0.75 12.80
N PRO A 298 12.84 0.43 12.12
CA PRO A 298 11.83 1.01 11.23
C PRO A 298 11.84 0.42 9.81
N PHE A 299 10.72 0.63 9.12
CA PHE A 299 10.65 0.60 7.67
C PHE A 299 10.68 2.03 7.16
N ASN A 300 11.54 2.31 6.20
CA ASN A 300 11.58 3.61 5.53
C ASN A 300 11.40 3.44 4.02
N ILE A 301 11.01 4.50 3.35
CA ILE A 301 10.99 4.55 1.88
C ILE A 301 12.40 4.83 1.38
N TYR A 302 12.82 4.04 0.41
CA TYR A 302 14.07 4.16 -0.34
C TYR A 302 13.78 4.30 -1.83
N MET A 303 14.77 4.77 -2.56
CA MET A 303 14.76 4.86 -4.01
C MET A 303 16.03 4.19 -4.57
N ILE A 304 15.90 3.45 -5.68
CA ILE A 304 17.02 2.79 -6.36
C ILE A 304 16.80 2.83 -7.88
N GLY A 305 17.88 2.87 -8.65
CA GLY A 305 17.80 2.72 -10.10
C GLY A 305 17.31 1.33 -10.51
N VAL A 306 16.60 1.22 -11.62
CA VAL A 306 16.19 -0.07 -12.19
C VAL A 306 17.42 -0.95 -12.59
N ASP A 307 18.61 -0.38 -12.66
CA ASP A 307 19.88 -1.09 -12.83
C ASP A 307 20.50 -1.59 -11.50
N GLY A 308 19.82 -1.35 -10.38
CA GLY A 308 20.26 -1.73 -9.03
C GLY A 308 21.31 -0.78 -8.41
N GLN A 309 21.52 0.40 -9.00
CA GLN A 309 22.49 1.38 -8.50
C GLN A 309 21.83 2.59 -7.86
N GLY A 310 22.59 3.37 -7.11
CA GLY A 310 22.14 4.66 -6.59
C GLY A 310 21.08 4.55 -5.47
N LEU A 311 21.21 3.56 -4.57
CA LEU A 311 20.32 3.43 -3.41
C LEU A 311 20.35 4.71 -2.57
N GLU A 312 19.18 5.28 -2.31
CA GLU A 312 18.97 6.49 -1.53
C GLU A 312 17.81 6.32 -0.55
N GLN A 313 17.94 6.86 0.66
CA GLN A 313 16.86 6.88 1.64
C GLN A 313 16.01 8.13 1.46
N VAL A 314 14.70 7.99 1.40
CA VAL A 314 13.73 9.07 1.16
C VAL A 314 13.04 9.53 2.44
N THR A 315 12.68 8.60 3.34
CA THR A 315 12.00 8.94 4.61
C THR A 315 12.82 8.55 5.83
N PHE A 316 12.64 9.30 6.94
CA PHE A 316 13.48 9.23 8.13
C PHE A 316 12.69 9.28 9.45
N ASP A 317 11.40 8.93 9.46
CA ASP A 317 10.56 9.07 10.65
C ASP A 317 10.89 8.09 11.79
N GLY A 318 11.64 7.04 11.50
CA GLY A 318 12.07 6.04 12.49
C GLY A 318 10.99 5.08 12.94
N ALA A 319 9.83 5.02 12.26
CA ALA A 319 8.74 4.10 12.58
C ALA A 319 8.38 3.20 11.39
N PHE A 320 7.37 3.51 10.64
CA PHE A 320 6.91 2.74 9.50
C PHE A 320 6.41 3.67 8.40
N ASP A 321 7.11 3.66 7.27
CA ASP A 321 6.70 4.31 6.03
C ASP A 321 6.64 3.25 4.93
N SER A 322 5.52 3.15 4.21
CA SER A 322 5.32 2.14 3.18
C SER A 322 4.34 2.59 2.10
N PHE A 323 4.22 1.77 1.05
CA PHE A 323 3.29 1.96 -0.06
C PHE A 323 3.47 3.33 -0.75
N PRO A 324 4.69 3.67 -1.22
CA PRO A 324 4.91 4.91 -1.96
C PRO A 324 4.24 4.84 -3.33
N MET A 325 3.41 5.84 -3.67
CA MET A 325 2.67 5.92 -4.92
C MET A 325 2.72 7.32 -5.48
N PHE A 326 3.33 7.50 -6.64
CA PHE A 326 3.31 8.79 -7.34
C PHE A 326 1.93 9.11 -7.90
N SER A 327 1.56 10.39 -7.85
CA SER A 327 0.45 10.87 -8.66
C SER A 327 0.78 10.70 -10.16
N PRO A 328 -0.23 10.60 -11.04
CA PRO A 328 -0.02 10.36 -12.47
C PRO A 328 0.88 11.38 -13.18
N ASP A 329 0.93 12.62 -12.67
CA ASP A 329 1.80 13.68 -13.16
C ASP A 329 3.17 13.74 -12.46
N GLY A 330 3.43 12.84 -11.50
CA GLY A 330 4.67 12.78 -10.74
C GLY A 330 4.87 13.89 -9.70
N SER A 331 3.93 14.81 -9.56
CA SER A 331 4.10 15.99 -8.70
C SER A 331 3.90 15.72 -7.21
N MET A 332 3.26 14.60 -6.86
CA MET A 332 2.96 14.24 -5.48
C MET A 332 3.27 12.76 -5.23
N LEU A 333 3.61 12.46 -3.98
CA LEU A 333 3.78 11.11 -3.45
C LEU A 333 2.72 10.85 -2.37
N ALA A 334 1.89 9.82 -2.54
CA ALA A 334 1.08 9.25 -1.47
C ALA A 334 1.86 8.14 -0.79
N PHE A 335 1.73 8.00 0.53
CA PHE A 335 2.35 6.92 1.30
C PHE A 335 1.60 6.66 2.60
N SER A 336 1.78 5.47 3.15
CA SER A 336 1.27 5.10 4.47
C SER A 336 2.36 5.28 5.52
N SER A 337 2.02 5.87 6.67
CA SER A 337 3.00 6.14 7.72
C SER A 337 2.38 6.05 9.12
N ASN A 338 3.22 5.68 10.09
CA ASN A 338 2.90 5.77 11.51
C ASN A 338 3.34 7.10 12.13
N ARG A 339 3.88 8.04 11.34
CA ARG A 339 4.20 9.39 11.81
C ARG A 339 2.93 10.06 12.35
N ASN A 340 3.09 10.91 13.35
CA ASN A 340 1.99 11.68 13.95
C ASN A 340 0.79 10.83 14.43
N ASN A 341 1.00 9.57 14.79
CA ASN A 341 -0.06 8.66 15.23
C ASN A 341 -0.34 8.67 16.74
N GLY A 342 0.24 9.61 17.49
CA GLY A 342 0.08 9.71 18.94
C GLY A 342 0.67 8.54 19.74
N ARG A 343 1.65 7.84 19.19
CA ARG A 343 2.29 6.61 19.72
C ARG A 343 1.34 5.41 19.79
N THR A 344 0.32 5.40 18.95
CA THR A 344 -0.53 4.22 18.71
C THR A 344 0.12 3.30 17.69
N ARG A 345 -0.58 2.22 17.30
CA ARG A 345 -0.19 1.36 16.17
C ARG A 345 -0.82 1.80 14.85
N ASN A 346 -1.64 2.86 14.88
CA ASN A 346 -2.38 3.31 13.71
C ASN A 346 -1.43 3.70 12.58
N THR A 347 -1.77 3.25 11.38
CA THR A 347 -1.13 3.64 10.14
C THR A 347 -2.06 4.58 9.38
N ASN A 348 -1.56 5.72 8.95
CA ASN A 348 -2.36 6.75 8.28
C ASN A 348 -1.82 7.04 6.88
N LEU A 349 -2.67 7.59 6.03
CA LEU A 349 -2.32 8.04 4.69
C LEU A 349 -1.79 9.47 4.73
N PHE A 350 -0.75 9.69 3.97
CA PHE A 350 -0.12 10.99 3.77
C PHE A 350 0.07 11.26 2.28
N VAL A 351 0.08 12.54 1.93
CA VAL A 351 0.50 13.03 0.62
C VAL A 351 1.56 14.10 0.84
N ALA A 352 2.60 14.07 0.05
CA ALA A 352 3.65 15.09 0.00
C ALA A 352 3.80 15.61 -1.43
N ASP A 353 4.22 16.88 -1.59
CA ASP A 353 4.73 17.35 -2.86
C ASP A 353 6.10 16.71 -3.08
N TRP A 354 6.36 16.22 -4.29
CA TRP A 354 7.63 15.62 -4.66
C TRP A 354 8.62 16.64 -5.18
N ILE A 355 9.86 16.55 -4.72
CA ILE A 355 11.00 17.38 -5.15
C ILE A 355 12.07 16.44 -5.72
N ASP A 356 12.42 16.61 -7.00
CA ASP A 356 13.47 15.84 -7.69
C ASP A 356 14.88 16.15 -7.17
#